data_b52cd72f89090734883b8a98d38deaf7
#
_entry.id   b52cd72f89090734883b8a98d38deaf7
#
_cell.length_a   1.000
_cell.length_b   1.000
_cell.length_c   1.000
_cell.angle_alpha   90.00
_cell.angle_beta   90.00
_cell.angle_gamma   90.00
#
_symmetry.space_group_name_H-M   'P 1'
#
loop_
_entity.id
_entity.type
_entity.pdbx_description
1 polymer ?
#
loop_
_entity_poly.entity_id
_entity_poly.type
_entity_poly.pdbx_seq_one_letter_code
_entity_poly.pdbx_strand_id
1 'polypeptide(L)'
;MPKDTSIKHILIIGSGPIVIGQACEFDYAGSQASRSLREEGIEVTLINSNPATIMTDPVTADNVYLKPLEPKSIVEILEAHDIDCVLPTMGGQTALNLAIKCKEMGIWDKYGVRMIGVDVDAIEVTEDREKFRKLMEKIGVGMAPQATAKSFLEGKEVAQEFGFPLCIRASYTLGGAGAAIVYDPEEFDDHLNRGLHLSPIHEVMIDKAVLGWKEF
;
A
#
# COMPACT_ATOMS: atom_id res chain seq x y z
N MET A 1 -0.60 0.20 -26.65
CA MET A 1 0.04 1.52 -26.78
C MET A 1 1.45 1.31 -27.30
N PRO A 2 2.03 2.21 -28.09
CA PRO A 2 3.42 2.07 -28.50
C PRO A 2 4.36 2.16 -27.27
N LYS A 3 5.51 1.46 -27.35
CA LYS A 3 6.54 1.49 -26.34
C LYS A 3 7.05 2.93 -26.16
N ASP A 4 7.26 3.36 -24.92
CA ASP A 4 7.95 4.61 -24.60
C ASP A 4 9.46 4.41 -24.79
N THR A 5 10.00 4.89 -25.90
CA THR A 5 11.40 4.73 -26.25
C THR A 5 12.36 5.61 -25.44
N SER A 6 11.82 6.52 -24.62
CA SER A 6 12.64 7.34 -23.71
C SER A 6 13.09 6.56 -22.47
N ILE A 7 12.42 5.45 -22.15
CA ILE A 7 12.73 4.60 -20.99
C ILE A 7 13.72 3.51 -21.44
N LYS A 8 14.89 3.50 -20.84
CA LYS A 8 15.96 2.52 -21.10
C LYS A 8 16.30 1.71 -19.86
N HIS A 9 16.18 2.30 -18.67
CA HIS A 9 16.56 1.67 -17.42
C HIS A 9 15.51 1.95 -16.33
N ILE A 10 15.03 0.88 -15.68
CA ILE A 10 13.99 0.95 -14.65
C ILE A 10 14.50 0.36 -13.34
N LEU A 11 14.25 1.06 -12.24
CA LEU A 11 14.39 0.54 -10.88
C LEU A 11 13.07 -0.07 -10.40
N ILE A 12 13.08 -1.36 -10.06
CA ILE A 12 11.96 -2.03 -9.38
C ILE A 12 12.26 -2.10 -7.88
N ILE A 13 11.31 -1.68 -7.06
CA ILE A 13 11.40 -1.80 -5.60
C ILE A 13 10.57 -3.02 -5.16
N GLY A 14 11.23 -3.97 -4.51
CA GLY A 14 10.59 -5.18 -3.97
C GLY A 14 9.87 -4.94 -2.65
N SER A 15 9.20 -5.99 -2.17
CA SER A 15 8.32 -5.94 -1.00
C SER A 15 9.02 -6.11 0.35
N GLY A 16 10.31 -6.48 0.35
CA GLY A 16 10.97 -6.91 1.57
C GLY A 16 10.55 -8.32 2.01
N PRO A 17 10.76 -8.68 3.28
CA PRO A 17 10.30 -9.94 3.84
C PRO A 17 8.78 -10.07 3.79
N ILE A 18 8.27 -11.28 3.54
CA ILE A 18 6.84 -11.58 3.62
C ILE A 18 6.39 -11.46 5.07
N VAL A 19 5.35 -10.67 5.30
CA VAL A 19 4.75 -10.47 6.61
C VAL A 19 3.25 -10.81 6.57
N ILE A 20 2.64 -11.03 7.73
CA ILE A 20 1.20 -11.27 7.83
C ILE A 20 0.44 -10.08 7.21
N GLY A 21 -0.50 -10.37 6.31
CA GLY A 21 -1.29 -9.35 5.59
C GLY A 21 -0.65 -8.85 4.30
N GLN A 22 0.60 -9.29 3.99
CA GLN A 22 1.26 -9.02 2.72
C GLN A 22 1.52 -10.34 2.01
N ALA A 23 0.82 -10.60 0.93
CA ALA A 23 0.84 -11.89 0.26
C ALA A 23 2.09 -12.06 -0.63
N CYS A 24 2.40 -13.33 -0.98
CA CYS A 24 3.57 -13.68 -1.79
C CYS A 24 3.41 -13.32 -3.28
N GLU A 25 2.26 -12.83 -3.72
CA GLU A 25 2.04 -12.36 -5.09
C GLU A 25 3.00 -11.25 -5.52
N PHE A 26 3.54 -10.48 -4.57
CA PHE A 26 4.53 -9.43 -4.89
C PHE A 26 5.84 -10.01 -5.40
N ASP A 27 6.28 -11.16 -4.90
CA ASP A 27 7.47 -11.85 -5.41
C ASP A 27 7.29 -12.24 -6.88
N TYR A 28 6.13 -12.80 -7.20
CA TYR A 28 5.78 -13.17 -8.56
C TYR A 28 5.61 -11.92 -9.45
N ALA A 29 4.87 -10.93 -9.00
CA ALA A 29 4.60 -9.70 -9.76
C ALA A 29 5.90 -8.97 -10.12
N GLY A 30 6.81 -8.81 -9.17
CA GLY A 30 8.11 -8.17 -9.40
C GLY A 30 9.00 -8.93 -10.36
N SER A 31 9.04 -10.27 -10.25
CA SER A 31 9.80 -11.11 -11.17
C SER A 31 9.23 -11.08 -12.59
N GLN A 32 7.90 -11.11 -12.74
CA GLN A 32 7.26 -11.02 -14.06
C GLN A 32 7.42 -9.62 -14.68
N ALA A 33 7.33 -8.55 -13.89
CA ALA A 33 7.59 -7.19 -14.35
C ALA A 33 9.01 -7.05 -14.89
N SER A 34 10.01 -7.55 -14.14
CA SER A 34 11.41 -7.56 -14.57
C SER A 34 11.57 -8.31 -15.89
N ARG A 35 11.01 -9.51 -15.99
CA ARG A 35 11.06 -10.30 -17.22
C ARG A 35 10.44 -9.57 -18.41
N SER A 36 9.23 -9.04 -18.26
CA SER A 36 8.53 -8.35 -19.34
C SER A 36 9.27 -7.10 -19.81
N LEU A 37 9.87 -6.35 -18.90
CA LEU A 37 10.66 -5.17 -19.24
C LEU A 37 11.93 -5.55 -20.00
N ARG A 38 12.62 -6.60 -19.59
CA ARG A 38 13.81 -7.10 -20.28
C ARG A 38 13.49 -7.68 -21.66
N GLU A 39 12.34 -8.35 -21.83
CA GLU A 39 11.85 -8.80 -23.14
C GLU A 39 11.60 -7.61 -24.09
N GLU A 40 11.23 -6.44 -23.54
CA GLU A 40 11.11 -5.18 -24.28
C GLU A 40 12.48 -4.48 -24.50
N GLY A 41 13.59 -5.05 -24.04
CA GLY A 41 14.93 -4.49 -24.17
C GLY A 41 15.19 -3.30 -23.23
N ILE A 42 14.52 -3.27 -22.07
CA ILE A 42 14.74 -2.28 -21.02
C ILE A 42 15.63 -2.91 -19.95
N GLU A 43 16.69 -2.22 -19.56
CA GLU A 43 17.53 -2.63 -18.44
C GLU A 43 16.76 -2.54 -17.12
N VAL A 44 16.93 -3.54 -16.26
CA VAL A 44 16.22 -3.60 -14.98
C VAL A 44 17.22 -3.72 -13.83
N THR A 45 17.14 -2.76 -12.92
CA THR A 45 17.73 -2.84 -11.59
C THR A 45 16.63 -3.15 -10.58
N LEU A 46 16.89 -4.11 -9.70
CA LEU A 46 15.95 -4.53 -8.67
C LEU A 46 16.57 -4.41 -7.29
N ILE A 47 15.85 -3.83 -6.33
CA ILE A 47 16.23 -3.81 -4.92
C ILE A 47 15.20 -4.58 -4.10
N ASN A 48 15.67 -5.46 -3.23
CA ASN A 48 14.86 -6.13 -2.21
C ASN A 48 15.72 -6.46 -0.99
N SER A 49 15.13 -6.45 0.19
CA SER A 49 15.83 -6.84 1.44
C SER A 49 15.65 -8.32 1.79
N ASN A 50 14.80 -9.05 1.07
CA ASN A 50 14.55 -10.47 1.30
C ASN A 50 15.53 -11.32 0.48
N PRO A 51 16.43 -12.11 1.12
CA PRO A 51 17.34 -13.00 0.41
C PRO A 51 16.65 -14.30 -0.07
N ALA A 52 15.46 -14.60 0.42
CA ALA A 52 14.73 -15.85 0.18
C ALA A 52 13.55 -15.67 -0.79
N THR A 53 13.72 -14.83 -1.82
CA THR A 53 12.70 -14.60 -2.85
C THR A 53 13.27 -14.80 -4.25
N ILE A 54 12.42 -15.22 -5.19
CA ILE A 54 12.77 -15.31 -6.61
C ILE A 54 13.15 -13.94 -7.21
N MET A 55 12.70 -12.83 -6.61
CA MET A 55 13.07 -11.50 -7.07
C MET A 55 14.57 -11.20 -6.92
N THR A 56 15.21 -11.78 -5.90
CA THR A 56 16.66 -11.58 -5.66
C THR A 56 17.54 -12.64 -6.30
N ASP A 57 16.97 -13.54 -7.10
CA ASP A 57 17.75 -14.44 -7.94
C ASP A 57 18.53 -13.60 -8.99
N PRO A 58 19.84 -13.82 -9.15
CA PRO A 58 20.68 -13.05 -10.10
C PRO A 58 20.20 -13.07 -11.55
N VAL A 59 19.38 -14.04 -11.95
CA VAL A 59 18.82 -14.12 -13.31
C VAL A 59 17.55 -13.28 -13.51
N THR A 60 16.98 -12.78 -12.43
CA THR A 60 15.68 -12.07 -12.46
C THR A 60 15.81 -10.68 -13.08
N ALA A 61 16.89 -9.95 -12.82
CA ALA A 61 17.13 -8.61 -13.33
C ALA A 61 18.61 -8.47 -13.81
N ASP A 62 18.89 -7.38 -14.52
CA ASP A 62 20.28 -7.11 -14.98
C ASP A 62 21.17 -6.74 -13.80
N ASN A 63 20.61 -6.02 -12.82
CA ASN A 63 21.27 -5.69 -11.57
C ASN A 63 20.35 -6.02 -10.39
N VAL A 64 20.84 -6.81 -9.44
CA VAL A 64 20.09 -7.20 -8.23
C VAL A 64 20.80 -6.69 -6.98
N TYR A 65 20.10 -5.88 -6.19
CA TYR A 65 20.58 -5.33 -4.93
C TYR A 65 19.85 -5.95 -3.74
N LEU A 66 20.57 -6.75 -2.98
CA LEU A 66 20.10 -7.26 -1.69
C LEU A 66 20.50 -6.25 -0.61
N LYS A 67 19.64 -5.26 -0.38
CA LYS A 67 19.87 -4.15 0.55
C LYS A 67 18.61 -3.80 1.33
N PRO A 68 18.75 -3.12 2.49
CA PRO A 68 17.60 -2.56 3.19
C PRO A 68 16.78 -1.63 2.29
N LEU A 69 15.45 -1.70 2.41
CA LEU A 69 14.53 -0.83 1.67
C LEU A 69 14.43 0.54 2.36
N GLU A 70 15.44 1.38 2.13
CA GLU A 70 15.57 2.71 2.73
C GLU A 70 16.13 3.73 1.71
N PRO A 71 15.88 5.04 1.92
CA PRO A 71 16.33 6.08 0.98
C PRO A 71 17.83 6.06 0.68
N LYS A 72 18.65 5.71 1.67
CA LYS A 72 20.11 5.62 1.47
C LYS A 72 20.47 4.58 0.42
N SER A 73 19.86 3.40 0.48
CA SER A 73 20.09 2.33 -0.50
C SER A 73 19.64 2.73 -1.90
N ILE A 74 18.55 3.49 -2.01
CA ILE A 74 18.08 4.05 -3.29
C ILE A 74 19.11 5.02 -3.84
N VAL A 75 19.63 5.95 -3.03
CA VAL A 75 20.65 6.90 -3.46
C VAL A 75 21.91 6.19 -3.97
N GLU A 76 22.40 5.16 -3.26
CA GLU A 76 23.55 4.38 -3.69
C GLU A 76 23.35 3.71 -5.06
N ILE A 77 22.12 3.25 -5.36
CA ILE A 77 21.77 2.68 -6.66
C ILE A 77 21.75 3.77 -7.74
N LEU A 78 21.14 4.93 -7.45
CA LEU A 78 21.05 6.04 -8.39
C LEU A 78 22.41 6.70 -8.67
N GLU A 79 23.37 6.56 -7.76
CA GLU A 79 24.77 7.00 -8.00
C GLU A 79 25.56 5.99 -8.84
N ALA A 80 25.13 4.73 -8.86
CA ALA A 80 25.80 3.66 -9.61
C ALA A 80 25.22 3.45 -11.02
N HIS A 81 23.99 3.86 -11.26
CA HIS A 81 23.25 3.59 -12.50
C HIS A 81 22.44 4.81 -12.95
N ASP A 82 22.41 5.03 -14.26
CA ASP A 82 21.52 6.01 -14.88
C ASP A 82 20.09 5.41 -14.98
N ILE A 83 19.25 5.67 -13.97
CA ILE A 83 17.87 5.18 -13.88
C ILE A 83 16.92 6.22 -14.44
N ASP A 84 16.14 5.87 -15.46
CA ASP A 84 15.10 6.76 -16.04
C ASP A 84 13.82 6.78 -15.20
N CYS A 85 13.42 5.61 -14.69
CA CYS A 85 12.16 5.43 -14.01
C CYS A 85 12.25 4.52 -12.79
N VAL A 86 11.35 4.73 -11.83
CA VAL A 86 11.10 3.80 -10.71
C VAL A 86 9.70 3.20 -10.80
N LEU A 87 9.61 1.89 -10.59
CA LEU A 87 8.36 1.13 -10.53
C LEU A 87 8.15 0.58 -9.10
N PRO A 88 7.40 1.29 -8.23
CA PRO A 88 7.20 0.90 -6.84
C PRO A 88 6.04 -0.06 -6.64
N THR A 89 5.13 -0.19 -7.61
CA THR A 89 3.87 -0.93 -7.47
C THR A 89 4.04 -2.44 -7.34
N MET A 90 5.25 -2.96 -7.61
CA MET A 90 5.56 -4.39 -7.53
C MET A 90 5.99 -4.85 -6.12
N GLY A 91 6.10 -3.95 -5.16
CA GLY A 91 6.59 -4.27 -3.81
C GLY A 91 5.60 -3.98 -2.68
N GLY A 92 4.31 -3.80 -2.99
CA GLY A 92 3.26 -3.53 -2.01
C GLY A 92 3.51 -2.24 -1.20
N GLN A 93 2.90 -2.17 -0.02
CA GLN A 93 2.95 -0.97 0.83
C GLN A 93 4.38 -0.56 1.21
N THR A 94 5.27 -1.53 1.40
CA THR A 94 6.68 -1.25 1.74
C THR A 94 7.36 -0.43 0.65
N ALA A 95 7.19 -0.82 -0.62
CA ALA A 95 7.76 -0.11 -1.75
C ALA A 95 7.11 1.24 -2.00
N LEU A 96 5.77 1.32 -1.87
CA LEU A 96 5.03 2.57 -2.01
C LEU A 96 5.45 3.60 -0.97
N ASN A 97 5.55 3.20 0.30
CA ASN A 97 6.00 4.08 1.39
C ASN A 97 7.45 4.56 1.16
N LEU A 98 8.34 3.69 0.70
CA LEU A 98 9.71 4.09 0.37
C LEU A 98 9.74 5.08 -0.80
N ALA A 99 8.93 4.85 -1.84
CA ALA A 99 8.85 5.73 -2.99
C ALA A 99 8.33 7.14 -2.62
N ILE A 100 7.30 7.22 -1.76
CA ILE A 100 6.80 8.49 -1.21
C ILE A 100 7.90 9.18 -0.41
N LYS A 101 8.55 8.48 0.50
CA LYS A 101 9.63 9.04 1.33
C LYS A 101 10.79 9.58 0.47
N CYS A 102 11.16 8.88 -0.58
CA CYS A 102 12.18 9.37 -1.52
C CYS A 102 11.70 10.62 -2.27
N LYS A 103 10.41 10.72 -2.61
CA LYS A 103 9.82 11.93 -3.22
C LYS A 103 9.87 13.11 -2.28
N GLU A 104 9.42 12.94 -1.03
CA GLU A 104 9.46 13.98 0.01
C GLU A 104 10.87 14.49 0.27
N MET A 105 11.87 13.62 0.18
CA MET A 105 13.30 13.97 0.30
C MET A 105 13.89 14.60 -0.98
N GLY A 106 13.10 14.74 -2.05
CA GLY A 106 13.56 15.29 -3.33
C GLY A 106 14.54 14.39 -4.10
N ILE A 107 14.65 13.11 -3.74
CA ILE A 107 15.63 12.18 -4.34
C ILE A 107 15.29 11.96 -5.82
N TRP A 108 14.05 11.67 -6.17
CA TRP A 108 13.66 11.45 -7.56
C TRP A 108 13.92 12.66 -8.45
N ASP A 109 13.61 13.87 -7.95
CA ASP A 109 13.84 15.10 -8.70
C ASP A 109 15.34 15.40 -8.86
N LYS A 110 16.16 15.14 -7.82
CA LYS A 110 17.62 15.31 -7.86
C LYS A 110 18.30 14.45 -8.92
N TYR A 111 17.84 13.23 -9.11
CA TYR A 111 18.42 12.28 -10.06
C TYR A 111 17.63 12.19 -11.37
N GLY A 112 16.56 12.99 -11.55
CA GLY A 112 15.75 13.00 -12.77
C GLY A 112 14.92 11.73 -12.99
N VAL A 113 14.64 10.97 -11.94
CA VAL A 113 13.91 9.69 -12.00
C VAL A 113 12.41 9.93 -12.00
N ARG A 114 11.71 9.39 -13.00
CA ARG A 114 10.25 9.46 -13.10
C ARG A 114 9.60 8.25 -12.44
N MET A 115 8.59 8.47 -11.61
CA MET A 115 7.76 7.38 -11.09
C MET A 115 6.78 6.92 -12.16
N ILE A 116 6.65 5.59 -12.34
CA ILE A 116 5.73 4.98 -13.30
C ILE A 116 4.84 3.94 -12.62
N GLY A 117 3.70 3.64 -13.28
CA GLY A 117 2.69 2.72 -12.73
C GLY A 117 1.68 3.40 -11.82
N VAL A 118 2.12 4.37 -11.04
CA VAL A 118 1.28 5.19 -10.14
C VAL A 118 2.01 6.50 -9.87
N ASP A 119 1.29 7.59 -9.64
CA ASP A 119 1.86 8.84 -9.12
C ASP A 119 1.62 8.97 -7.60
N VAL A 120 2.34 9.90 -6.96
CA VAL A 120 2.28 10.09 -5.51
C VAL A 120 0.89 10.54 -5.07
N ASP A 121 0.25 11.43 -5.82
CA ASP A 121 -1.07 11.95 -5.48
C ASP A 121 -2.12 10.81 -5.52
N ALA A 122 -2.01 9.90 -6.49
CA ALA A 122 -2.86 8.72 -6.56
C ALA A 122 -2.63 7.77 -5.37
N ILE A 123 -1.37 7.54 -4.99
CA ILE A 123 -1.05 6.73 -3.80
C ILE A 123 -1.68 7.36 -2.56
N GLU A 124 -1.46 8.65 -2.33
CA GLU A 124 -2.01 9.35 -1.16
C GLU A 124 -3.54 9.27 -1.09
N VAL A 125 -4.21 9.46 -2.21
CA VAL A 125 -5.68 9.42 -2.27
C VAL A 125 -6.21 8.00 -2.04
N THR A 126 -5.53 6.97 -2.54
CA THR A 126 -5.99 5.58 -2.43
C THR A 126 -5.67 4.96 -1.08
N GLU A 127 -4.59 5.38 -0.43
CA GLU A 127 -4.17 4.86 0.88
C GLU A 127 -4.84 5.60 2.04
N ASP A 128 -5.12 6.89 1.88
CA ASP A 128 -5.85 7.69 2.88
C ASP A 128 -7.36 7.54 2.68
N ARG A 129 -8.01 6.88 3.63
CA ARG A 129 -9.45 6.56 3.55
C ARG A 129 -10.32 7.80 3.50
N GLU A 130 -9.95 8.87 4.19
CA GLU A 130 -10.70 10.13 4.18
C GLU A 130 -10.55 10.86 2.84
N LYS A 131 -9.35 10.89 2.26
CA LYS A 131 -9.10 11.43 0.91
C LYS A 131 -9.86 10.62 -0.13
N PHE A 132 -9.83 9.28 -0.01
CA PHE A 132 -10.58 8.39 -0.90
C PHE A 132 -12.10 8.62 -0.81
N ARG A 133 -12.65 8.73 0.41
CA ARG A 133 -14.07 9.03 0.61
C ARG A 133 -14.47 10.35 -0.07
N LYS A 134 -13.69 11.42 0.15
CA LYS A 134 -13.94 12.72 -0.49
C LYS A 134 -13.87 12.65 -2.01
N LEU A 135 -12.95 11.85 -2.56
CA LEU A 135 -12.89 11.63 -4.00
C LEU A 135 -14.14 10.92 -4.50
N MET A 136 -14.60 9.86 -3.82
CA MET A 136 -15.81 9.12 -4.20
C MET A 136 -17.05 10.03 -4.16
N GLU A 137 -17.20 10.84 -3.12
CA GLU A 137 -18.27 11.85 -3.03
C GLU A 137 -18.22 12.84 -4.21
N LYS A 138 -17.01 13.34 -4.52
CA LYS A 138 -16.82 14.30 -5.61
C LYS A 138 -17.22 13.76 -6.99
N ILE A 139 -16.99 12.46 -7.24
CA ILE A 139 -17.35 11.81 -8.51
C ILE A 139 -18.74 11.16 -8.48
N GLY A 140 -19.49 11.30 -7.38
CA GLY A 140 -20.85 10.79 -7.26
C GLY A 140 -20.95 9.27 -7.07
N VAL A 141 -19.89 8.62 -6.62
CA VAL A 141 -19.90 7.18 -6.31
C VAL A 141 -20.33 6.98 -4.87
N GLY A 142 -21.39 6.18 -4.67
CA GLY A 142 -21.88 5.83 -3.34
C GLY A 142 -20.91 4.94 -2.58
N MET A 143 -20.72 5.24 -1.31
CA MET A 143 -19.97 4.40 -0.36
C MET A 143 -20.86 3.99 0.80
N ALA A 144 -20.54 2.86 1.44
CA ALA A 144 -21.18 2.52 2.71
C ALA A 144 -20.84 3.63 3.74
N PRO A 145 -21.79 4.04 4.59
CA PRO A 145 -21.51 4.97 5.67
C PRO A 145 -20.34 4.47 6.50
N GLN A 146 -19.37 5.34 6.75
CA GLN A 146 -18.17 5.04 7.53
C GLN A 146 -17.74 6.26 8.33
N ALA A 147 -17.23 6.03 9.53
CA ALA A 147 -16.66 7.06 10.40
C ALA A 147 -15.53 6.49 11.23
N THR A 148 -14.60 7.36 11.62
CA THR A 148 -13.55 7.03 12.60
C THR A 148 -13.99 7.48 13.99
N ALA A 149 -13.61 6.70 15.01
CA ALA A 149 -13.80 7.05 16.40
C ALA A 149 -12.49 6.86 17.18
N LYS A 150 -12.11 7.85 17.99
CA LYS A 150 -10.93 7.87 18.86
C LYS A 150 -11.26 7.70 20.33
N SER A 151 -12.54 7.63 20.63
CA SER A 151 -13.05 7.40 21.98
C SER A 151 -14.26 6.49 21.95
N PHE A 152 -14.53 5.90 23.11
CA PHE A 152 -15.73 5.08 23.31
C PHE A 152 -17.02 5.88 23.04
N LEU A 153 -17.05 7.15 23.47
CA LEU A 153 -18.23 7.99 23.28
C LEU A 153 -18.51 8.26 21.80
N GLU A 154 -17.47 8.68 21.05
CA GLU A 154 -17.60 8.88 19.60
C GLU A 154 -18.07 7.60 18.89
N GLY A 155 -17.54 6.44 19.27
CA GLY A 155 -17.97 5.17 18.68
C GLY A 155 -19.44 4.86 18.95
N LYS A 156 -19.95 5.20 20.13
CA LYS A 156 -21.37 5.04 20.46
C LYS A 156 -22.27 5.98 19.65
N GLU A 157 -21.84 7.22 19.42
CA GLU A 157 -22.55 8.18 18.58
C GLU A 157 -22.65 7.68 17.14
N VAL A 158 -21.54 7.19 16.58
CA VAL A 158 -21.53 6.60 15.24
C VAL A 158 -22.43 5.37 15.16
N ALA A 159 -22.44 4.52 16.18
CA ALA A 159 -23.30 3.34 16.20
C ALA A 159 -24.80 3.69 16.26
N GLN A 160 -25.15 4.76 16.97
CA GLN A 160 -26.53 5.26 17.01
C GLN A 160 -26.98 5.83 15.64
N GLU A 161 -26.07 6.53 14.95
CA GLU A 161 -26.36 7.11 13.64
C GLU A 161 -26.51 6.04 12.55
N PHE A 162 -25.57 5.08 12.49
CA PHE A 162 -25.55 4.10 11.40
C PHE A 162 -26.49 2.91 11.64
N GLY A 163 -26.79 2.59 12.90
CA GLY A 163 -27.53 1.38 13.28
C GLY A 163 -26.80 0.09 12.90
N PHE A 164 -27.26 -1.03 13.44
CA PHE A 164 -26.64 -2.34 13.22
C PHE A 164 -27.16 -3.04 11.95
N PRO A 165 -26.40 -4.01 11.37
CA PRO A 165 -25.07 -4.44 11.77
C PRO A 165 -23.96 -3.45 11.36
N LEU A 166 -22.86 -3.46 12.14
CA LEU A 166 -21.68 -2.62 11.94
C LEU A 166 -20.42 -3.46 11.79
N CYS A 167 -19.45 -2.96 11.03
CA CYS A 167 -18.11 -3.50 10.98
C CYS A 167 -17.17 -2.56 11.73
N ILE A 168 -16.45 -3.07 12.73
CA ILE A 168 -15.43 -2.33 13.47
C ILE A 168 -14.06 -2.82 13.00
N ARG A 169 -13.14 -1.90 12.75
CA ARG A 169 -11.75 -2.21 12.37
C ARG A 169 -10.79 -1.30 13.13
N ALA A 170 -9.85 -1.88 13.85
CA ALA A 170 -8.79 -1.11 14.50
C ALA A 170 -7.86 -0.51 13.43
N SER A 171 -7.58 0.80 13.54
CA SER A 171 -6.65 1.48 12.63
C SER A 171 -5.21 1.02 12.86
N TYR A 172 -4.44 0.94 11.80
CA TYR A 172 -3.01 0.55 11.82
C TYR A 172 -2.73 -0.84 12.41
N THR A 173 -3.68 -1.78 12.28
CA THR A 173 -3.46 -3.20 12.62
C THR A 173 -3.35 -4.05 11.36
N LEU A 174 -2.62 -5.17 11.48
CA LEU A 174 -2.41 -6.13 10.40
C LEU A 174 -3.17 -7.43 10.68
N GLY A 175 -3.52 -8.16 9.62
CA GLY A 175 -4.12 -9.48 9.73
C GLY A 175 -5.52 -9.49 10.34
N GLY A 176 -6.26 -8.37 10.28
CA GLY A 176 -7.62 -8.27 10.81
C GLY A 176 -7.70 -8.22 12.34
N ALA A 177 -6.59 -7.96 13.04
CA ALA A 177 -6.60 -7.82 14.49
C ALA A 177 -7.54 -6.69 14.93
N GLY A 178 -8.51 -6.99 15.82
CA GLY A 178 -9.53 -6.05 16.26
C GLY A 178 -10.65 -5.78 15.25
N ALA A 179 -10.72 -6.52 14.14
CA ALA A 179 -11.84 -6.47 13.23
C ALA A 179 -13.00 -7.34 13.75
N ALA A 180 -14.21 -6.82 13.66
CA ALA A 180 -15.44 -7.54 14.02
C ALA A 180 -16.63 -7.04 13.23
N ILE A 181 -17.55 -7.95 12.91
CA ILE A 181 -18.90 -7.58 12.49
C ILE A 181 -19.79 -7.75 13.70
N VAL A 182 -20.46 -6.67 14.09
CA VAL A 182 -21.31 -6.59 15.27
C VAL A 182 -22.76 -6.48 14.82
N TYR A 183 -23.55 -7.43 15.23
CA TYR A 183 -24.98 -7.49 14.87
C TYR A 183 -25.86 -6.83 15.93
N ASP A 184 -25.44 -6.89 17.18
CA ASP A 184 -26.21 -6.48 18.33
C ASP A 184 -25.55 -5.34 19.12
N PRO A 185 -26.34 -4.36 19.60
CA PRO A 185 -25.81 -3.31 20.49
C PRO A 185 -25.12 -3.82 21.75
N GLU A 186 -25.51 -5.01 22.25
CA GLU A 186 -24.96 -5.59 23.49
C GLU A 186 -23.48 -6.01 23.32
N GLU A 187 -23.10 -6.46 22.12
CA GLU A 187 -21.71 -6.86 21.81
C GLU A 187 -20.81 -5.67 21.40
N PHE A 188 -21.44 -4.56 21.02
CA PHE A 188 -20.72 -3.42 20.42
C PHE A 188 -19.66 -2.84 21.35
N ASP A 189 -19.99 -2.70 22.63
CA ASP A 189 -19.14 -2.04 23.62
C ASP A 189 -17.81 -2.79 23.81
N ASP A 190 -17.87 -4.11 23.86
CA ASP A 190 -16.69 -4.96 24.00
C ASP A 190 -15.81 -4.91 22.75
N HIS A 191 -16.41 -5.00 21.58
CA HIS A 191 -15.67 -4.91 20.30
C HIS A 191 -15.05 -3.54 20.07
N LEU A 192 -15.77 -2.47 20.42
CA LEU A 192 -15.26 -1.09 20.32
C LEU A 192 -14.06 -0.88 21.25
N ASN A 193 -14.18 -1.26 22.51
CA ASN A 193 -13.10 -1.15 23.48
C ASN A 193 -11.87 -1.96 23.04
N ARG A 194 -12.09 -3.18 22.58
CA ARG A 194 -11.00 -4.03 22.08
C ARG A 194 -10.31 -3.39 20.86
N GLY A 195 -11.08 -2.86 19.91
CA GLY A 195 -10.53 -2.20 18.73
C GLY A 195 -9.70 -0.97 19.09
N LEU A 196 -10.21 -0.11 19.97
CA LEU A 196 -9.49 1.07 20.47
C LEU A 196 -8.18 0.70 21.17
N HIS A 197 -8.18 -0.38 21.98
CA HIS A 197 -6.98 -0.86 22.66
C HIS A 197 -5.92 -1.46 21.74
N LEU A 198 -6.35 -2.15 20.68
CA LEU A 198 -5.44 -2.80 19.73
C LEU A 198 -4.83 -1.82 18.74
N SER A 199 -5.49 -0.70 18.48
CA SER A 199 -4.97 0.35 17.61
C SER A 199 -3.81 1.08 18.29
N PRO A 200 -2.62 1.17 17.67
CA PRO A 200 -1.49 1.93 18.21
C PRO A 200 -1.78 3.43 18.44
N ILE A 201 -2.76 3.96 17.73
CA ILE A 201 -3.18 5.36 17.82
C ILE A 201 -4.55 5.53 18.50
N HIS A 202 -5.08 4.48 19.13
CA HIS A 202 -6.38 4.45 19.78
C HIS A 202 -7.52 4.94 18.88
N GLU A 203 -7.55 4.43 17.64
CA GLU A 203 -8.55 4.79 16.65
C GLU A 203 -9.15 3.53 16.03
N VAL A 204 -10.47 3.53 15.85
CA VAL A 204 -11.19 2.51 15.09
C VAL A 204 -11.94 3.15 13.94
N MET A 205 -12.12 2.40 12.87
CA MET A 205 -13.09 2.69 11.83
C MET A 205 -14.33 1.86 12.06
N ILE A 206 -15.48 2.49 11.93
CA ILE A 206 -16.81 1.88 12.03
C ILE A 206 -17.51 2.07 10.69
N ASP A 207 -17.85 0.97 10.05
CA ASP A 207 -18.56 0.98 8.77
C ASP A 207 -19.95 0.37 8.95
N LYS A 208 -20.95 0.86 8.22
CA LYS A 208 -22.21 0.16 8.05
C LYS A 208 -21.97 -1.15 7.30
N ALA A 209 -22.27 -2.29 7.90
CA ALA A 209 -22.08 -3.57 7.25
C ALA A 209 -23.10 -3.76 6.10
N VAL A 210 -22.58 -4.09 4.92
CA VAL A 210 -23.39 -4.34 3.69
C VAL A 210 -23.57 -5.83 3.44
N LEU A 211 -23.87 -6.57 4.50
CA LEU A 211 -24.04 -8.02 4.45
C LEU A 211 -25.18 -8.43 3.51
N GLY A 212 -24.92 -9.47 2.72
CA GLY A 212 -25.89 -9.99 1.76
C GLY A 212 -26.01 -9.17 0.47
N TRP A 213 -25.24 -8.11 0.33
CA TRP A 213 -25.12 -7.42 -0.96
C TRP A 213 -24.32 -8.27 -1.95
N LYS A 214 -24.55 -8.01 -3.23
CA LYS A 214 -23.80 -8.71 -4.28
C LYS A 214 -22.38 -8.17 -4.34
N GLU A 215 -21.42 -9.08 -4.20
CA GLU A 215 -19.98 -8.81 -4.33
C GLU A 215 -19.50 -9.22 -5.73
N PHE A 216 -18.61 -8.40 -6.33
CA PHE A 216 -18.05 -8.62 -7.67
C PHE A 216 -16.55 -8.74 -7.65
#